data_d620866ab8d579f3a4313fc4e81d3c5c
#
_entry.id   d620866ab8d579f3a4313fc4e81d3c5c
#
_cell.length_a   1.000
_cell.length_b   1.000
_cell.length_c   1.000
_cell.angle_alpha   90.00
_cell.angle_beta   90.00
_cell.angle_gamma   90.00
#
_symmetry.space_group_name_H-M   'P 1'
#
loop_
_entity.id
_entity.type
_entity.pdbx_description
1 polymer ?
#
loop_
_entity_poly.entity_id
_entity_poly.type
_entity_poly.pdbx_seq_one_letter_code
_entity_poly.pdbx_strand_id
1 'polypeptide(L)'
;RCLNDISWQSSAIIMFGKKIDVPRLECWYGDYGCEYTYSGKSLKRFEFPNFLLNLRMLIEKKVNSNFNSVLANLYRDGQDSMGLHADDEKELGNEPVIASISLGENRPIIFQNKKTKEKVIFDQPHGSLLVMQGKTQDHWKHAINKSKKINKPRINLTFRNIITTEL
;
A
#
# COMPACT_ATOMS: atom_id res chain seq x y z
N ARG A 1 16.66 5.43 -6.20
CA ARG A 1 16.21 6.65 -5.50
C ARG A 1 15.27 6.30 -4.35
N CYS A 2 14.11 5.68 -4.59
CA CYS A 2 13.16 5.37 -3.51
C CYS A 2 13.77 4.59 -2.32
N LEU A 3 14.70 3.67 -2.56
CA LEU A 3 15.36 2.92 -1.47
C LEU A 3 16.10 3.82 -0.47
N ASN A 4 16.73 4.91 -0.95
CA ASN A 4 17.60 5.76 -0.14
C ASN A 4 16.90 7.02 0.37
N ASP A 5 15.92 7.51 -0.38
CA ASP A 5 15.30 8.83 -0.12
C ASP A 5 14.00 8.74 0.68
N ILE A 6 13.43 7.53 0.85
CA ILE A 6 12.25 7.31 1.70
C ILE A 6 12.69 7.05 3.14
N SER A 7 12.04 7.73 4.08
CA SER A 7 12.28 7.59 5.53
C SER A 7 11.66 6.31 6.10
N TRP A 8 12.21 5.16 5.73
CA TRP A 8 11.72 3.85 6.12
C TRP A 8 11.66 3.65 7.63
N GLN A 9 10.53 3.16 8.12
CA GLN A 9 10.27 2.93 9.54
C GLN A 9 9.81 1.48 9.77
N SER A 10 10.30 0.89 10.86
CA SER A 10 9.73 -0.33 11.40
C SER A 10 8.45 0.01 12.14
N SER A 11 7.47 -0.85 12.06
CA SER A 11 6.22 -0.70 12.76
C SER A 11 5.76 -2.01 13.38
N ALA A 12 4.87 -1.92 14.37
CA ALA A 12 4.29 -3.07 15.02
C ALA A 12 2.78 -2.91 15.16
N ILE A 13 2.07 -4.02 15.12
CA ILE A 13 0.64 -4.09 15.40
C ILE A 13 0.42 -4.88 16.69
N ILE A 14 -0.72 -4.65 17.34
CA ILE A 14 -1.15 -5.48 18.47
C ILE A 14 -2.11 -6.55 17.93
N MET A 15 -1.73 -7.81 18.05
CA MET A 15 -2.55 -8.93 17.66
C MET A 15 -2.66 -9.93 18.82
N PHE A 16 -3.87 -10.24 19.24
CA PHE A 16 -4.16 -11.11 20.40
C PHE A 16 -3.40 -10.66 21.66
N GLY A 17 -3.36 -9.33 21.92
CA GLY A 17 -2.67 -8.73 23.07
C GLY A 17 -1.13 -8.74 23.01
N LYS A 18 -0.54 -9.22 21.91
CA LYS A 18 0.92 -9.24 21.71
C LYS A 18 1.33 -8.21 20.66
N LYS A 19 2.44 -7.51 20.92
CA LYS A 19 3.10 -6.65 19.95
C LYS A 19 3.85 -7.51 18.95
N ILE A 20 3.50 -7.40 17.67
CA ILE A 20 4.09 -8.14 16.57
C ILE A 20 4.65 -7.14 15.56
N ASP A 21 5.92 -7.26 15.25
CA ASP A 21 6.55 -6.41 14.23
C ASP A 21 5.97 -6.73 12.86
N VAL A 22 5.65 -5.67 12.12
CA VAL A 22 5.16 -5.79 10.75
C VAL A 22 6.33 -6.25 9.88
N PRO A 23 6.19 -7.36 9.12
CA PRO A 23 7.29 -7.93 8.34
C PRO A 23 7.49 -7.14 7.03
N ARG A 24 7.87 -5.91 7.13
CA ARG A 24 8.29 -4.94 6.10
C ARG A 24 8.62 -3.60 6.76
N LEU A 25 9.23 -2.70 6.02
CA LEU A 25 9.34 -1.30 6.43
C LEU A 25 8.27 -0.48 5.71
N GLU A 26 7.82 0.60 6.34
CA GLU A 26 6.77 1.45 5.78
C GLU A 26 7.05 2.94 6.01
N CYS A 27 6.45 3.78 5.18
CA CYS A 27 6.44 5.23 5.36
C CYS A 27 5.15 5.81 4.78
N TRP A 28 4.53 6.72 5.53
CA TRP A 28 3.30 7.40 5.12
C TRP A 28 3.58 8.83 4.71
N TYR A 29 3.24 9.19 3.48
CA TYR A 29 3.27 10.55 2.98
C TYR A 29 1.85 11.01 2.68
N GLY A 30 1.53 12.26 3.01
CA GLY A 30 0.20 12.81 2.76
C GLY A 30 0.21 14.33 2.74
N ASP A 31 -0.77 14.92 2.07
CA ASP A 31 -1.08 16.34 2.16
C ASP A 31 -1.52 16.67 3.60
N TYR A 32 -1.57 17.96 3.94
CA TYR A 32 -2.02 18.38 5.27
C TYR A 32 -3.44 17.85 5.57
N GLY A 33 -3.64 17.35 6.78
CA GLY A 33 -4.91 16.76 7.20
C GLY A 33 -5.10 15.28 6.82
N CYS A 34 -4.18 14.67 6.04
CA CYS A 34 -4.25 13.24 5.69
C CYS A 34 -3.64 12.37 6.78
N GLU A 35 -4.23 12.43 7.99
CA GLU A 35 -3.90 11.48 9.04
C GLU A 35 -4.50 10.11 8.70
N TYR A 36 -3.73 9.05 8.92
CA TYR A 36 -4.17 7.71 8.53
C TYR A 36 -3.94 6.71 9.65
N THR A 37 -5.01 6.00 9.98
CA THR A 37 -4.98 4.91 10.95
C THR A 37 -5.18 3.58 10.24
N TYR A 38 -4.14 2.76 10.22
CA TYR A 38 -4.18 1.43 9.62
C TYR A 38 -4.07 0.35 10.70
N SER A 39 -5.01 -0.59 10.70
CA SER A 39 -5.04 -1.68 11.70
C SER A 39 -4.94 -1.20 13.15
N GLY A 40 -5.60 -0.08 13.48
CA GLY A 40 -5.58 0.52 14.82
C GLY A 40 -4.28 1.27 15.16
N LYS A 41 -3.41 1.51 14.20
CA LYS A 41 -2.15 2.22 14.37
C LYS A 41 -2.17 3.51 13.55
N SER A 42 -1.93 4.65 14.21
CA SER A 42 -1.66 5.92 13.55
C SER A 42 -0.24 5.93 12.99
N LEU A 43 -0.11 6.16 11.69
CA LEU A 43 1.17 6.34 11.02
C LEU A 43 1.59 7.80 11.08
N LYS A 44 2.87 8.06 11.41
CA LYS A 44 3.42 9.42 11.33
C LYS A 44 3.38 9.89 9.88
N ARG A 45 2.68 11.00 9.63
CA ARG A 45 2.64 11.65 8.32
C ARG A 45 3.95 12.37 8.03
N PHE A 46 4.47 12.20 6.83
CA PHE A 46 5.55 13.00 6.25
C PHE A 46 4.99 13.80 5.07
N GLU A 47 5.61 14.92 4.77
CA GLU A 47 5.31 15.68 3.56
C GLU A 47 5.88 14.98 2.32
N PHE A 48 5.19 15.13 1.20
CA PHE A 48 5.65 14.55 -0.06
C PHE A 48 6.98 15.15 -0.51
N PRO A 49 8.03 14.36 -0.71
CA PRO A 49 9.22 14.82 -1.41
C PRO A 49 8.91 15.02 -2.91
N ASN A 50 9.62 15.93 -3.56
CA ASN A 50 9.37 16.32 -4.95
C ASN A 50 9.27 15.13 -5.93
N PHE A 51 10.07 14.08 -5.74
CA PHE A 51 10.04 12.93 -6.65
C PHE A 51 8.74 12.10 -6.50
N LEU A 52 8.14 12.05 -5.32
CA LEU A 52 6.84 11.42 -5.11
C LEU A 52 5.69 12.31 -5.60
N LEU A 53 5.81 13.64 -5.48
CA LEU A 53 4.85 14.57 -6.08
C LEU A 53 4.80 14.41 -7.60
N ASN A 54 5.96 14.38 -8.26
CA ASN A 54 6.04 14.17 -9.70
C ASN A 54 5.43 12.84 -10.13
N LEU A 55 5.70 11.78 -9.36
CA LEU A 55 5.13 10.46 -9.62
C LEU A 55 3.60 10.47 -9.41
N ARG A 56 3.11 11.12 -8.35
CA ARG A 56 1.68 11.31 -8.09
C ARG A 56 0.98 11.94 -9.29
N MET A 57 1.48 13.07 -9.80
CA MET A 57 0.89 13.75 -10.96
C MET A 57 0.82 12.85 -12.21
N LEU A 58 1.86 12.05 -12.46
CA LEU A 58 1.87 11.12 -13.59
C LEU A 58 0.80 10.03 -13.43
N ILE A 59 0.62 9.50 -12.21
CA ILE A 59 -0.37 8.46 -11.90
C ILE A 59 -1.77 9.04 -11.98
N GLU A 60 -2.02 10.21 -11.39
CA GLU A 60 -3.31 10.90 -11.43
C GLU A 60 -3.79 11.10 -12.86
N LYS A 61 -2.90 11.56 -13.74
CA LYS A 61 -3.19 11.70 -15.17
C LYS A 61 -3.48 10.35 -15.84
N LYS A 62 -2.75 9.28 -15.48
CA LYS A 62 -2.91 7.95 -16.08
C LYS A 62 -4.19 7.27 -15.62
N VAL A 63 -4.56 7.43 -14.37
CA VAL A 63 -5.71 6.77 -13.73
C VAL A 63 -6.98 7.61 -13.81
N ASN A 64 -6.85 8.91 -14.14
CA ASN A 64 -7.92 9.90 -14.11
C ASN A 64 -8.59 9.99 -12.72
N SER A 65 -7.76 10.08 -11.68
CA SER A 65 -8.19 10.20 -10.28
C SER A 65 -7.18 11.01 -9.50
N ASN A 66 -7.63 11.71 -8.45
CA ASN A 66 -6.77 12.47 -7.57
C ASN A 66 -6.32 11.62 -6.38
N PHE A 67 -5.10 11.88 -5.90
CA PHE A 67 -4.54 11.23 -4.72
C PHE A 67 -3.90 12.28 -3.82
N ASN A 68 -4.13 12.19 -2.51
CA ASN A 68 -3.54 13.09 -1.52
C ASN A 68 -2.58 12.38 -0.55
N SER A 69 -2.36 11.09 -0.74
CA SER A 69 -1.54 10.29 0.15
C SER A 69 -0.89 9.11 -0.56
N VAL A 70 0.22 8.60 -0.01
CA VAL A 70 0.88 7.37 -0.44
C VAL A 70 1.45 6.61 0.74
N LEU A 71 1.12 5.33 0.83
CA LEU A 71 1.79 4.38 1.70
C LEU A 71 2.91 3.71 0.91
N ALA A 72 4.14 3.97 1.32
CA ALA A 72 5.31 3.28 0.81
C ALA A 72 5.61 2.06 1.68
N ASN A 73 5.75 0.89 1.05
CA ASN A 73 6.14 -0.36 1.70
C ASN A 73 7.43 -0.88 1.09
N LEU A 74 8.42 -1.21 1.91
CA LEU A 74 9.65 -1.89 1.51
C LEU A 74 9.62 -3.33 2.01
N TYR A 75 9.55 -4.26 1.09
CA TYR A 75 9.81 -5.68 1.30
C TYR A 75 11.28 -5.92 1.02
N ARG A 76 12.08 -6.16 2.08
CA ARG A 76 13.55 -6.25 1.98
C ARG A 76 13.99 -7.49 1.21
N ASP A 77 13.22 -8.56 1.39
CA ASP A 77 13.41 -9.84 0.72
C ASP A 77 12.11 -10.67 0.74
N GLY A 78 12.20 -11.95 0.46
CA GLY A 78 11.07 -12.86 0.45
C GLY A 78 10.49 -13.23 1.81
N GLN A 79 11.14 -12.87 2.93
CA GLN A 79 10.59 -13.09 4.27
C GLN A 79 9.60 -11.99 4.66
N ASP A 80 9.73 -10.81 4.08
CA ASP A 80 8.77 -9.74 4.24
C ASP A 80 7.47 -10.04 3.48
N SER A 81 6.34 -9.64 4.05
CA SER A 81 5.02 -10.00 3.54
C SER A 81 3.94 -9.01 3.98
N MET A 82 2.79 -9.10 3.35
CA MET A 82 1.54 -8.46 3.74
C MET A 82 0.46 -9.53 3.86
N GLY A 83 -0.17 -9.63 5.03
CA GLY A 83 -1.29 -10.54 5.26
C GLY A 83 -2.51 -10.21 4.39
N LEU A 84 -3.46 -11.13 4.34
CA LEU A 84 -4.68 -10.98 3.56
C LEU A 84 -5.60 -9.91 4.16
N HIS A 85 -5.80 -8.79 3.46
CA HIS A 85 -6.58 -7.61 3.90
C HIS A 85 -7.33 -6.98 2.71
N ALA A 86 -8.23 -6.08 3.02
CA ALA A 86 -8.79 -5.12 2.07
C ALA A 86 -8.42 -3.71 2.55
N ASP A 87 -8.33 -2.75 1.64
CA ASP A 87 -8.20 -1.33 1.95
C ASP A 87 -9.63 -0.75 2.05
N ASP A 88 -10.30 -1.02 3.16
CA ASP A 88 -11.71 -0.68 3.41
C ASP A 88 -11.90 0.22 4.64
N GLU A 89 -10.87 1.01 4.97
CA GLU A 89 -10.94 2.01 6.01
C GLU A 89 -11.92 3.13 5.65
N LYS A 90 -12.62 3.68 6.65
CA LYS A 90 -13.66 4.71 6.46
C LYS A 90 -13.14 5.97 5.78
N GLU A 91 -11.88 6.30 6.04
CA GLU A 91 -11.18 7.47 5.48
C GLU A 91 -10.98 7.38 3.97
N LEU A 92 -11.14 6.19 3.39
CA LEU A 92 -11.05 5.98 1.94
C LEU A 92 -12.40 6.19 1.24
N GLY A 93 -13.50 6.24 1.98
CA GLY A 93 -14.85 6.36 1.44
C GLY A 93 -15.36 5.10 0.74
N ASN A 94 -16.43 5.27 -0.02
CA ASN A 94 -17.04 4.20 -0.78
C ASN A 94 -16.34 4.02 -2.13
N GLU A 95 -16.11 2.76 -2.52
CA GLU A 95 -15.53 2.39 -3.82
C GLU A 95 -14.23 3.17 -4.17
N PRO A 96 -13.23 3.16 -3.28
CA PRO A 96 -12.03 3.98 -3.46
C PRO A 96 -11.25 3.56 -4.71
N VAL A 97 -10.68 4.56 -5.39
CA VAL A 97 -9.66 4.33 -6.40
C VAL A 97 -8.30 4.28 -5.72
N ILE A 98 -7.59 3.17 -5.88
CA ILE A 98 -6.28 2.93 -5.28
C ILE A 98 -5.30 2.56 -6.38
N ALA A 99 -4.21 3.31 -6.48
CA ALA A 99 -3.18 3.08 -7.48
C ALA A 99 -1.89 2.59 -6.83
N SER A 100 -1.43 1.42 -7.22
CA SER A 100 -0.29 0.73 -6.62
C SER A 100 0.82 0.53 -7.64
N ILE A 101 1.99 1.17 -7.42
CA ILE A 101 3.19 0.99 -8.24
C ILE A 101 4.14 0.02 -7.56
N SER A 102 4.66 -0.93 -8.34
CA SER A 102 5.68 -1.89 -7.92
C SER A 102 7.04 -1.53 -8.51
N LEU A 103 8.07 -1.46 -7.67
CA LEU A 103 9.44 -1.16 -8.06
C LEU A 103 10.40 -2.22 -7.48
N GLY A 104 11.39 -2.65 -8.24
CA GLY A 104 12.37 -3.66 -7.82
C GLY A 104 11.96 -5.07 -8.20
N GLU A 105 12.08 -6.02 -7.26
CA GLU A 105 11.82 -7.44 -7.50
C GLU A 105 10.35 -7.73 -7.78
N ASN A 106 10.07 -8.67 -8.68
CA ASN A 106 8.69 -9.11 -8.94
C ASN A 106 8.14 -9.90 -7.74
N ARG A 107 7.06 -9.41 -7.16
CA ARG A 107 6.32 -10.07 -6.08
C ARG A 107 4.86 -10.20 -6.48
N PRO A 108 4.38 -11.40 -6.80
CA PRO A 108 2.97 -11.59 -7.13
C PRO A 108 2.05 -11.10 -6.01
N ILE A 109 0.99 -10.39 -6.39
CA ILE A 109 -0.11 -10.06 -5.49
C ILE A 109 -1.22 -11.10 -5.68
N ILE A 110 -1.74 -11.60 -4.57
CA ILE A 110 -2.82 -12.59 -4.56
C ILE A 110 -4.09 -11.88 -4.14
N PHE A 111 -5.12 -11.94 -4.97
CA PHE A 111 -6.49 -11.57 -4.61
C PHE A 111 -7.27 -12.81 -4.23
N GLN A 112 -8.05 -12.71 -3.15
CA GLN A 112 -8.99 -13.76 -2.72
C GLN A 112 -10.38 -13.18 -2.56
N ASN A 113 -11.35 -13.75 -3.26
CA ASN A 113 -12.74 -13.35 -3.10
C ASN A 113 -13.23 -13.63 -1.67
N LYS A 114 -13.90 -12.65 -1.06
CA LYS A 114 -14.37 -12.75 0.34
C LYS A 114 -15.41 -13.87 0.52
N LYS A 115 -16.25 -14.13 -0.51
CA LYS A 115 -17.34 -15.14 -0.47
C LYS A 115 -16.88 -16.50 -1.02
N THR A 116 -16.48 -16.53 -2.29
CA THR A 116 -16.18 -17.80 -3.00
C THR A 116 -14.83 -18.40 -2.62
N LYS A 117 -13.92 -17.61 -2.02
CA LYS A 117 -12.53 -17.98 -1.72
C LYS A 117 -11.67 -18.24 -2.98
N GLU A 118 -12.22 -18.00 -4.14
CA GLU A 118 -11.47 -18.01 -5.39
C GLU A 118 -10.25 -17.08 -5.30
N LYS A 119 -9.15 -17.52 -5.92
CA LYS A 119 -7.90 -16.76 -5.93
C LYS A 119 -7.50 -16.38 -7.35
N VAL A 120 -7.08 -15.14 -7.50
CA VAL A 120 -6.48 -14.61 -8.72
C VAL A 120 -5.11 -14.06 -8.36
N ILE A 121 -4.10 -14.31 -9.19
CA ILE A 121 -2.71 -13.89 -8.95
C ILE A 121 -2.29 -13.00 -10.10
N PHE A 122 -1.72 -11.85 -9.75
CA PHE A 122 -1.13 -10.92 -10.71
C PHE A 122 0.34 -10.74 -10.42
N ASP A 123 1.17 -10.87 -11.43
CA ASP A 123 2.57 -10.47 -11.34
C ASP A 123 2.69 -8.96 -11.20
N GLN A 124 3.69 -8.54 -10.41
CA GLN A 124 3.98 -7.15 -10.12
C GLN A 124 5.43 -6.83 -10.53
N PRO A 125 5.78 -6.86 -11.83
CA PRO A 125 7.13 -6.56 -12.26
C PRO A 125 7.50 -5.10 -11.99
N HIS A 126 8.78 -4.79 -12.10
CA HIS A 126 9.29 -3.42 -11.93
C HIS A 126 8.57 -2.43 -12.86
N GLY A 127 8.06 -1.34 -12.30
CA GLY A 127 7.33 -0.29 -13.02
C GLY A 127 5.87 -0.63 -13.32
N SER A 128 5.34 -1.77 -12.87
CA SER A 128 3.93 -2.09 -13.06
C SER A 128 3.02 -1.21 -12.20
N LEU A 129 1.88 -0.82 -12.76
CA LEU A 129 0.79 -0.10 -12.11
C LEU A 129 -0.42 -1.01 -12.00
N LEU A 130 -0.86 -1.28 -10.78
CA LEU A 130 -2.12 -1.94 -10.48
C LEU A 130 -3.13 -0.90 -9.98
N VAL A 131 -4.33 -0.88 -10.57
CA VAL A 131 -5.42 -0.02 -10.12
C VAL A 131 -6.54 -0.89 -9.56
N MET A 132 -6.91 -0.63 -8.31
CA MET A 132 -8.08 -1.21 -7.65
C MET A 132 -9.16 -0.14 -7.57
N GLN A 133 -10.37 -0.44 -8.04
CA GLN A 133 -11.48 0.52 -8.08
C GLN A 133 -12.84 -0.17 -8.00
N GLY A 134 -13.91 0.62 -7.89
CA GLY A 134 -15.26 0.12 -7.72
C GLY A 134 -15.34 -0.81 -6.52
N LYS A 135 -16.03 -1.92 -6.64
CA LYS A 135 -16.26 -2.87 -5.54
C LYS A 135 -15.11 -3.82 -5.23
N THR A 136 -13.88 -3.50 -5.68
CA THR A 136 -12.73 -4.37 -5.41
C THR A 136 -12.56 -4.61 -3.92
N GLN A 137 -12.63 -3.55 -3.08
CA GLN A 137 -12.43 -3.67 -1.65
C GLN A 137 -13.60 -4.36 -0.94
N ASP A 138 -14.81 -4.30 -1.50
CA ASP A 138 -15.99 -4.98 -0.96
C ASP A 138 -15.90 -6.51 -1.14
N HIS A 139 -15.42 -6.95 -2.30
CA HIS A 139 -15.49 -8.34 -2.71
C HIS A 139 -14.17 -9.10 -2.55
N TRP A 140 -13.05 -8.42 -2.51
CA TRP A 140 -11.74 -9.04 -2.53
C TRP A 140 -10.87 -8.60 -1.36
N LYS A 141 -10.05 -9.52 -0.89
CA LYS A 141 -8.87 -9.25 -0.06
C LYS A 141 -7.63 -9.53 -0.89
N HIS A 142 -6.52 -8.88 -0.55
CA HIS A 142 -5.27 -9.09 -1.25
C HIS A 142 -4.11 -9.27 -0.27
N ALA A 143 -3.03 -9.90 -0.75
CA ALA A 143 -1.86 -10.25 0.05
C ALA A 143 -0.58 -10.31 -0.78
N ILE A 144 0.56 -10.12 -0.12
CA ILE A 144 1.90 -10.46 -0.62
C ILE A 144 2.46 -11.55 0.27
N ASN A 145 2.55 -12.76 -0.25
CA ASN A 145 3.02 -13.92 0.52
C ASN A 145 4.54 -13.93 0.65
N LYS A 146 5.03 -14.61 1.71
CA LYS A 146 6.45 -14.95 1.84
C LYS A 146 6.89 -15.87 0.69
N SER A 147 8.16 -15.76 0.30
CA SER A 147 8.77 -16.59 -0.73
C SER A 147 10.23 -16.86 -0.41
N LYS A 148 10.64 -18.12 -0.38
CA LYS A 148 12.04 -18.52 -0.19
C LYS A 148 12.93 -18.25 -1.41
N LYS A 149 12.31 -17.97 -2.57
CA LYS A 149 13.02 -17.77 -3.85
C LYS A 149 13.47 -16.33 -4.08
N ILE A 150 12.96 -15.39 -3.27
CA ILE A 150 13.16 -13.95 -3.46
C ILE A 150 14.15 -13.45 -2.43
N ASN A 151 15.22 -12.84 -2.91
CA ASN A 151 16.31 -12.30 -2.09
C ASN A 151 16.65 -10.84 -2.40
N LYS A 152 15.84 -10.18 -3.25
CA LYS A 152 16.02 -8.78 -3.62
C LYS A 152 14.85 -7.93 -3.12
N PRO A 153 15.07 -6.64 -2.88
CA PRO A 153 14.03 -5.77 -2.36
C PRO A 153 12.99 -5.41 -3.43
N ARG A 154 11.75 -5.23 -2.94
CA ARG A 154 10.64 -4.63 -3.68
C ARG A 154 10.09 -3.45 -2.90
N ILE A 155 9.84 -2.33 -3.57
CA ILE A 155 9.08 -1.22 -3.04
C ILE A 155 7.69 -1.23 -3.68
N ASN A 156 6.70 -0.98 -2.87
CA ASN A 156 5.33 -0.73 -3.31
C ASN A 156 4.91 0.66 -2.85
N LEU A 157 4.43 1.47 -3.78
CA LEU A 157 3.89 2.80 -3.52
C LEU A 157 2.39 2.75 -3.81
N THR A 158 1.57 2.81 -2.76
CA THR A 158 0.11 2.73 -2.88
C THR A 158 -0.50 4.10 -2.63
N PHE A 159 -0.96 4.74 -3.71
CA PHE A 159 -1.60 6.05 -3.70
C PHE A 159 -3.09 5.93 -3.40
N ARG A 160 -3.57 6.80 -2.52
CA ARG A 160 -4.97 6.85 -2.05
C ARG A 160 -5.43 8.29 -1.95
N ASN A 161 -6.74 8.48 -1.97
CA ASN A 161 -7.38 9.72 -1.59
C ASN A 161 -8.05 9.54 -0.23
N ILE A 162 -7.49 10.20 0.79
CA ILE A 162 -8.06 10.24 2.14
C ILE A 162 -9.11 11.35 2.19
N ILE A 163 -10.32 11.01 2.62
CA ILE A 163 -11.38 11.98 2.88
C ILE A 163 -11.02 12.69 4.19
N THR A 164 -10.57 13.93 4.08
CA THR A 164 -10.36 14.78 5.26
C THR A 164 -11.71 15.29 5.73
N THR A 165 -12.11 14.96 6.94
CA THR A 165 -13.20 15.70 7.60
C THR A 165 -12.65 17.10 7.89
N GLU A 166 -13.14 18.10 7.16
CA GLU A 166 -12.91 19.49 7.55
C GLU A 166 -13.39 19.66 9.00
N LEU A 167 -12.46 20.12 9.86
CA LEU A 167 -12.76 20.56 11.22
C LEU A 167 -13.43 21.92 11.19
#